data_244e0481951fd3b2b20789502488984c
#
_entry.id   244e0481951fd3b2b20789502488984c
#
_cell.length_a   1.000
_cell.length_b   1.000
_cell.length_c   1.000
_cell.angle_alpha   90.00
_cell.angle_beta   90.00
_cell.angle_gamma   90.00
#
_symmetry.space_group_name_H-M   'P 1'
#
loop_
_entity.id
_entity.type
_entity.pdbx_description
1 polymer ?
#
loop_
_entity_poly.entity_id
_entity_poly.type
_entity_poly.pdbx_seq_one_letter_code
_entity_poly.pdbx_strand_id
1 'polypeptide(L)'
;MKTLQVIALLLALCSTSHAQSQTDCQAWKEYAGKQPSNVLLDFSYAGYKMGEQAPPDVSTLNYTVYNVCDYGAVPNDNLSDRAALETIINKIGKNKPEAKAVIYFPEGDFILHTKDDDVNGKSYSIDLLMGHVVLKGAGRDRTRLIMADPNLPTDPTKLYSSPVMISIRNNGEKPPVLARVTGSAEKGEFSLKVDNTNALAVGSWVILQLTNPAPALIRKELGRAPAPTMTNLINTGVQVIEYHCIKAKTADSITFCEPMMHEVDPQWGWEIANYKHFENVGVEDLTFVGNAKDHFVHHGSWQDDGAYKPLNMIRLVNSWVRRVGFQSVSEALTIDRSANCSVLDVTITGRRGHSAVRAQGSTRIFIGKVLDTSSGYLSEEKSRYADNAGQYHACGVSKQSIGCVIWNCEWGVDGCFEAHATQPRATLFDICKGGFMQYRMGGDKSQLPNHLDDLIIWNFNATATSRKTSVPFLWWDNRNLWLKAMPPTIIGFHGNIDIQFPATQVKRDDNHGQAVSPYSLYARQLSERLGGQLPQWLEELSTGNIPSAVHRPEVASADSDESKIYSLEGCYLGNSLNVLPAGIYIINGRKVVR
;
A
#
# COMPACT_ATOMS: atom_id res chain seq x y z
N MET A 1 12.26 49.83 -59.42
CA MET A 1 11.29 48.96 -58.77
C MET A 1 11.85 47.56 -58.79
N LYS A 2 12.48 47.09 -57.73
CA LYS A 2 12.98 45.72 -57.60
C LYS A 2 12.53 45.23 -56.20
N THR A 3 11.64 44.26 -56.23
CA THR A 3 11.10 43.58 -55.05
C THR A 3 12.15 42.63 -54.51
N LEU A 4 12.57 42.83 -53.25
CA LEU A 4 13.41 41.91 -52.52
C LEU A 4 12.51 40.87 -51.82
N GLN A 5 12.63 39.62 -52.20
CA GLN A 5 12.08 38.50 -51.46
C GLN A 5 13.10 38.08 -50.36
N VAL A 6 12.67 38.19 -49.10
CA VAL A 6 13.41 37.67 -47.97
C VAL A 6 12.92 36.26 -47.73
N ILE A 7 13.78 35.28 -47.99
CA ILE A 7 13.59 33.88 -47.65
C ILE A 7 14.06 33.71 -46.22
N ALA A 8 13.12 33.53 -45.28
CA ALA A 8 13.43 33.12 -43.90
C ALA A 8 13.68 31.61 -43.85
N LEU A 9 14.94 31.24 -43.69
CA LEU A 9 15.37 29.85 -43.48
C LEU A 9 15.11 29.49 -41.99
N LEU A 10 14.02 28.80 -41.68
CA LEU A 10 13.78 28.17 -40.38
C LEU A 10 14.71 26.96 -40.26
N LEU A 11 15.80 27.13 -39.54
CA LEU A 11 16.61 26.03 -39.01
C LEU A 11 15.85 25.42 -37.84
N ALA A 12 15.14 24.34 -38.11
CA ALA A 12 14.64 23.43 -37.07
C ALA A 12 15.84 22.68 -36.47
N LEU A 13 16.33 23.19 -35.34
CA LEU A 13 17.23 22.45 -34.47
C LEU A 13 16.42 21.30 -33.84
N CYS A 14 16.39 20.15 -34.52
CA CYS A 14 16.10 18.89 -33.88
C CYS A 14 17.24 18.59 -32.92
N SER A 15 17.08 19.00 -31.65
CA SER A 15 17.87 18.46 -30.56
C SER A 15 17.46 16.98 -30.39
N THR A 16 18.09 16.10 -31.13
CA THR A 16 18.13 14.68 -30.78
C THR A 16 18.91 14.59 -29.47
N SER A 17 18.18 14.58 -28.37
CA SER A 17 18.73 14.09 -27.11
C SER A 17 19.10 12.63 -27.35
N HIS A 18 20.38 12.39 -27.63
CA HIS A 18 20.96 11.06 -27.53
C HIS A 18 20.81 10.70 -26.05
N ALA A 19 19.75 9.97 -25.70
CA ALA A 19 19.73 9.22 -24.46
C ALA A 19 20.92 8.26 -24.57
N GLN A 20 22.03 8.65 -23.99
CA GLN A 20 23.18 7.79 -23.81
C GLN A 20 22.64 6.58 -23.06
N SER A 21 22.62 5.39 -23.66
CA SER A 21 22.18 4.17 -23.00
C SER A 21 23.06 3.98 -21.79
N GLN A 22 22.53 4.37 -20.62
CA GLN A 22 23.26 4.26 -19.38
C GLN A 22 23.53 2.78 -19.14
N THR A 23 24.79 2.40 -19.01
CA THR A 23 25.19 1.01 -18.78
C THR A 23 24.60 0.54 -17.46
N ASP A 24 23.99 -0.64 -17.44
CA ASP A 24 23.46 -1.25 -16.21
C ASP A 24 24.52 -1.28 -15.11
N CYS A 25 24.12 -0.99 -13.87
CA CYS A 25 25.02 -0.96 -12.73
C CYS A 25 25.52 -2.36 -12.35
N GLN A 26 26.54 -2.42 -11.53
CA GLN A 26 27.18 -3.69 -11.15
C GLN A 26 26.23 -4.60 -10.38
N ALA A 27 25.43 -4.07 -9.45
CA ALA A 27 24.47 -4.84 -8.67
C ALA A 27 23.43 -5.53 -9.57
N TRP A 28 22.93 -4.82 -10.59
CA TRP A 28 22.03 -5.41 -11.57
C TRP A 28 22.69 -6.52 -12.41
N LYS A 29 23.93 -6.30 -12.88
CA LYS A 29 24.69 -7.31 -13.64
C LYS A 29 24.90 -8.60 -12.86
N GLU A 30 25.17 -8.47 -11.57
CA GLU A 30 25.34 -9.61 -10.66
C GLU A 30 24.02 -10.39 -10.47
N TYR A 31 22.91 -9.70 -10.31
CA TYR A 31 21.59 -10.30 -10.22
C TYR A 31 21.19 -11.03 -11.52
N ALA A 32 21.25 -10.33 -12.64
CA ALA A 32 20.88 -10.88 -13.94
C ALA A 32 21.79 -12.05 -14.36
N GLY A 33 23.07 -11.98 -14.02
CA GLY A 33 24.07 -13.03 -14.23
C GLY A 33 24.05 -14.16 -13.18
N LYS A 34 23.17 -14.12 -12.19
CA LYS A 34 23.09 -15.08 -11.07
C LYS A 34 24.46 -15.31 -10.42
N GLN A 35 25.21 -14.23 -10.23
CA GLN A 35 26.56 -14.31 -9.68
C GLN A 35 26.51 -14.59 -8.15
N PRO A 36 27.53 -15.26 -7.58
CA PRO A 36 27.60 -15.50 -6.14
C PRO A 36 27.66 -14.22 -5.28
N SER A 37 28.10 -13.08 -5.87
CA SER A 37 28.14 -11.76 -5.23
C SER A 37 26.79 -11.04 -5.24
N ASN A 38 25.74 -11.62 -5.85
CA ASN A 38 24.42 -11.01 -5.89
C ASN A 38 23.85 -10.80 -4.47
N VAL A 39 23.38 -9.60 -4.21
CA VAL A 39 22.72 -9.19 -2.95
C VAL A 39 21.26 -8.81 -3.13
N LEU A 40 20.72 -8.93 -4.35
CA LEU A 40 19.35 -8.56 -4.68
C LEU A 40 18.43 -9.77 -4.66
N LEU A 41 17.25 -9.62 -4.11
CA LEU A 41 16.16 -10.58 -4.21
C LEU A 41 15.25 -10.24 -5.40
N ASP A 42 14.41 -11.19 -5.79
CA ASP A 42 13.40 -10.99 -6.82
C ASP A 42 12.10 -10.44 -6.20
N PHE A 43 11.85 -9.16 -6.44
CA PHE A 43 10.64 -8.45 -5.99
C PHE A 43 9.51 -8.44 -7.04
N SER A 44 9.73 -9.00 -8.22
CA SER A 44 8.80 -8.91 -9.35
C SER A 44 7.42 -9.54 -9.07
N TYR A 45 7.30 -10.36 -8.04
CA TYR A 45 6.05 -10.99 -7.63
C TYR A 45 5.18 -10.13 -6.70
N ALA A 46 5.57 -8.92 -6.37
CA ALA A 46 4.76 -8.02 -5.55
C ALA A 46 3.57 -7.43 -6.34
N GLY A 47 2.46 -7.22 -5.63
CA GLY A 47 1.26 -6.58 -6.18
C GLY A 47 0.17 -7.54 -6.65
N TYR A 48 -0.94 -6.96 -7.06
CA TYR A 48 -2.13 -7.66 -7.55
C TYR A 48 -1.74 -8.68 -8.63
N LYS A 49 -2.21 -9.94 -8.46
CA LYS A 49 -1.88 -11.03 -9.39
C LYS A 49 -0.38 -11.09 -9.71
N MET A 50 0.47 -10.98 -8.68
CA MET A 50 1.94 -11.02 -8.83
C MET A 50 2.50 -9.93 -9.75
N GLY A 51 1.85 -8.77 -9.83
CA GLY A 51 2.26 -7.67 -10.71
C GLY A 51 1.99 -7.89 -12.20
N GLU A 52 1.49 -9.04 -12.60
CA GLU A 52 1.29 -9.39 -14.02
C GLU A 52 0.11 -8.67 -14.66
N GLN A 53 -0.90 -8.32 -13.86
CA GLN A 53 -2.16 -7.75 -14.32
C GLN A 53 -2.51 -6.49 -13.54
N ALA A 54 -3.18 -5.56 -14.22
CA ALA A 54 -3.88 -4.48 -13.53
C ALA A 54 -5.02 -5.02 -12.67
N PRO A 55 -5.40 -4.33 -11.58
CA PRO A 55 -6.73 -4.52 -11.00
C PRO A 55 -7.80 -4.37 -12.08
N PRO A 56 -8.87 -5.18 -12.06
CA PRO A 56 -9.85 -5.21 -13.15
C PRO A 56 -10.60 -3.88 -13.28
N ASP A 57 -11.04 -3.55 -14.49
CA ASP A 57 -12.05 -2.51 -14.65
C ASP A 57 -13.36 -3.01 -14.03
N VAL A 58 -13.85 -2.27 -13.03
CA VAL A 58 -15.06 -2.65 -12.27
C VAL A 58 -16.29 -2.75 -13.15
N SER A 59 -16.35 -1.98 -14.24
CA SER A 59 -17.46 -2.05 -15.20
C SER A 59 -17.53 -3.38 -15.97
N THR A 60 -16.40 -4.10 -16.04
CA THR A 60 -16.33 -5.43 -16.68
C THR A 60 -16.64 -6.58 -15.73
N LEU A 61 -16.69 -6.30 -14.43
CA LEU A 61 -17.09 -7.26 -13.42
C LEU A 61 -18.62 -7.39 -13.42
N ASN A 62 -19.15 -8.55 -13.65
CA ASN A 62 -20.60 -8.78 -13.54
C ASN A 62 -21.03 -8.79 -12.06
N TYR A 63 -20.89 -7.63 -11.39
CA TYR A 63 -21.22 -7.43 -9.98
C TYR A 63 -22.52 -6.63 -9.85
N THR A 64 -23.30 -6.94 -8.82
CA THR A 64 -24.47 -6.14 -8.45
C THR A 64 -24.05 -4.79 -7.90
N VAL A 65 -24.57 -3.70 -8.47
CA VAL A 65 -24.30 -2.33 -8.01
C VAL A 65 -25.34 -1.91 -6.98
N TYR A 66 -24.89 -1.48 -5.83
CA TYR A 66 -25.66 -0.89 -4.74
C TYR A 66 -25.33 0.59 -4.66
N ASN A 67 -26.17 1.45 -5.19
CA ASN A 67 -26.01 2.91 -5.05
C ASN A 67 -26.47 3.32 -3.65
N VAL A 68 -25.63 3.97 -2.87
CA VAL A 68 -25.93 4.35 -1.47
C VAL A 68 -27.16 5.25 -1.37
N CYS A 69 -27.42 6.08 -2.38
CA CYS A 69 -28.60 6.95 -2.41
C CYS A 69 -29.92 6.18 -2.49
N ASP A 70 -29.93 4.98 -3.07
CA ASP A 70 -31.14 4.10 -3.11
C ASP A 70 -31.46 3.52 -1.72
N TYR A 71 -30.55 3.70 -0.74
CA TYR A 71 -30.67 3.20 0.64
C TYR A 71 -30.74 4.34 1.68
N GLY A 72 -30.93 5.56 1.22
CA GLY A 72 -31.20 6.70 2.08
C GLY A 72 -30.01 7.64 2.32
N ALA A 73 -28.85 7.41 1.68
CA ALA A 73 -27.77 8.40 1.69
C ALA A 73 -28.16 9.62 0.85
N VAL A 74 -27.84 10.81 1.36
CA VAL A 74 -28.12 12.08 0.67
C VAL A 74 -26.86 12.92 0.64
N PRO A 75 -26.19 13.03 -0.52
CA PRO A 75 -24.95 13.78 -0.61
C PRO A 75 -25.15 15.26 -0.24
N ASN A 76 -24.16 15.84 0.45
CA ASN A 76 -24.09 17.28 0.78
C ASN A 76 -25.18 17.81 1.75
N ASP A 77 -25.86 16.95 2.51
CA ASP A 77 -26.91 17.37 3.46
C ASP A 77 -26.39 17.62 4.89
N ASN A 78 -25.11 17.36 5.14
CA ASN A 78 -24.42 17.45 6.43
C ASN A 78 -24.96 16.50 7.52
N LEU A 79 -25.64 15.42 7.13
CA LEU A 79 -26.10 14.38 8.02
C LEU A 79 -25.28 13.08 7.82
N SER A 80 -25.37 12.16 8.77
CA SER A 80 -24.66 10.88 8.67
C SER A 80 -25.36 9.95 7.66
N ASP A 81 -24.61 9.48 6.68
CA ASP A 81 -25.01 8.46 5.69
C ASP A 81 -24.63 7.03 6.11
N ARG A 82 -24.07 6.87 7.30
CA ARG A 82 -23.58 5.59 7.82
C ARG A 82 -24.65 4.49 7.75
N ALA A 83 -25.87 4.79 8.14
CA ALA A 83 -26.99 3.84 8.16
C ALA A 83 -27.30 3.26 6.77
N ALA A 84 -27.18 4.06 5.70
CA ALA A 84 -27.37 3.61 4.33
C ALA A 84 -26.31 2.57 3.94
N LEU A 85 -25.03 2.83 4.23
CA LEU A 85 -23.95 1.89 3.99
C LEU A 85 -24.12 0.59 4.79
N GLU A 86 -24.45 0.67 6.08
CA GLU A 86 -24.68 -0.49 6.94
C GLU A 86 -25.89 -1.32 6.45
N THR A 87 -26.94 -0.67 5.93
CA THR A 87 -28.09 -1.35 5.31
C THR A 87 -27.69 -2.17 4.09
N ILE A 88 -26.84 -1.61 3.21
CA ILE A 88 -26.28 -2.32 2.05
C ILE A 88 -25.45 -3.52 2.51
N ILE A 89 -24.54 -3.32 3.46
CA ILE A 89 -23.68 -4.38 3.99
C ILE A 89 -24.53 -5.54 4.56
N ASN A 90 -25.57 -5.22 5.31
CA ASN A 90 -26.51 -6.23 5.86
C ASN A 90 -27.28 -6.95 4.75
N LYS A 91 -27.69 -6.25 3.69
CA LYS A 91 -28.38 -6.83 2.53
C LYS A 91 -27.48 -7.78 1.73
N ILE A 92 -26.22 -7.42 1.51
CA ILE A 92 -25.23 -8.30 0.88
C ILE A 92 -24.97 -9.52 1.76
N GLY A 93 -24.85 -9.30 3.07
CA GLY A 93 -24.62 -10.33 4.09
C GLY A 93 -23.14 -10.43 4.50
N LYS A 94 -22.93 -10.88 5.74
CA LYS A 94 -21.59 -11.02 6.34
C LYS A 94 -20.94 -12.37 6.00
N ASN A 95 -19.62 -12.42 6.03
CA ASN A 95 -18.81 -13.62 5.80
C ASN A 95 -19.02 -14.27 4.42
N LYS A 96 -19.27 -13.45 3.40
CA LYS A 96 -19.40 -13.90 2.01
C LYS A 96 -18.06 -13.82 1.29
N PRO A 97 -17.43 -14.96 0.93
CA PRO A 97 -16.19 -14.94 0.13
C PRO A 97 -16.39 -14.32 -1.26
N GLU A 98 -17.55 -14.52 -1.88
CA GLU A 98 -17.91 -14.02 -3.22
C GLU A 98 -19.21 -13.19 -3.15
N ALA A 99 -19.12 -11.96 -2.64
CA ALA A 99 -20.26 -11.04 -2.59
C ALA A 99 -20.68 -10.57 -3.98
N LYS A 100 -19.72 -10.40 -4.90
CA LYS A 100 -19.91 -9.87 -6.27
C LYS A 100 -20.73 -8.58 -6.27
N ALA A 101 -20.25 -7.62 -5.47
CA ALA A 101 -20.96 -6.37 -5.21
C ALA A 101 -20.09 -5.14 -5.47
N VAL A 102 -20.69 -4.09 -6.01
CA VAL A 102 -20.12 -2.73 -6.03
C VAL A 102 -20.98 -1.87 -5.11
N ILE A 103 -20.38 -1.32 -4.07
CA ILE A 103 -21.01 -0.29 -3.22
C ILE A 103 -20.59 1.04 -3.82
N TYR A 104 -21.54 1.73 -4.45
CA TYR A 104 -21.28 2.92 -5.25
C TYR A 104 -21.74 4.18 -4.54
N PHE A 105 -20.83 5.11 -4.38
CA PHE A 105 -21.05 6.47 -3.93
C PHE A 105 -21.01 7.43 -5.14
N PRO A 106 -22.12 8.07 -5.52
CA PRO A 106 -22.09 9.07 -6.59
C PRO A 106 -21.28 10.31 -6.19
N GLU A 107 -21.30 11.34 -7.03
CA GLU A 107 -20.65 12.61 -6.74
C GLU A 107 -21.29 13.27 -5.52
N GLY A 108 -20.46 13.79 -4.62
CA GLY A 108 -20.87 14.54 -3.43
C GLY A 108 -20.10 14.13 -2.17
N ASP A 109 -20.44 14.81 -1.09
CA ASP A 109 -19.94 14.61 0.26
C ASP A 109 -20.86 13.68 1.03
N PHE A 110 -20.33 12.56 1.53
CA PHE A 110 -21.04 11.59 2.35
C PHE A 110 -20.39 11.49 3.72
N ILE A 111 -21.11 11.80 4.77
CA ILE A 111 -20.62 11.72 6.15
C ILE A 111 -20.82 10.29 6.65
N LEU A 112 -19.73 9.59 6.96
CA LEU A 112 -19.77 8.21 7.45
C LEU A 112 -19.46 8.07 8.93
N HIS A 113 -19.03 9.17 9.58
CA HIS A 113 -18.86 9.21 11.03
C HIS A 113 -19.07 10.62 11.59
N THR A 114 -19.95 10.68 12.57
CA THR A 114 -20.16 11.82 13.48
C THR A 114 -20.15 11.28 14.92
N LYS A 115 -20.08 12.16 15.92
CA LYS A 115 -20.24 11.79 17.33
C LYS A 115 -21.60 11.12 17.64
N ASP A 116 -22.61 11.41 16.83
CA ASP A 116 -23.96 10.84 17.02
C ASP A 116 -24.07 9.39 16.51
N ASP A 117 -23.07 8.91 15.74
CA ASP A 117 -22.90 7.50 15.37
C ASP A 117 -22.26 6.66 16.48
N ASP A 118 -21.77 7.29 17.55
CA ASP A 118 -21.18 6.58 18.68
C ASP A 118 -22.27 5.89 19.52
N VAL A 119 -22.01 4.65 19.92
CA VAL A 119 -22.94 3.88 20.76
C VAL A 119 -22.38 3.77 22.18
N ASN A 120 -23.13 4.27 23.16
CA ASN A 120 -22.69 4.29 24.57
C ASN A 120 -21.31 4.95 24.77
N GLY A 121 -21.05 6.05 24.04
CA GLY A 121 -19.79 6.79 24.12
C GLY A 121 -18.58 6.06 23.52
N LYS A 122 -18.81 5.15 22.57
CA LYS A 122 -17.77 4.40 21.86
C LYS A 122 -17.98 4.48 20.37
N SER A 123 -16.89 4.71 19.65
CA SER A 123 -16.85 4.61 18.19
C SER A 123 -16.63 3.17 17.72
N TYR A 124 -17.21 2.81 16.60
CA TYR A 124 -17.11 1.48 15.99
C TYR A 124 -16.79 1.58 14.51
N SER A 125 -16.03 0.61 14.01
CA SER A 125 -15.78 0.47 12.57
C SER A 125 -17.03 0.04 11.82
N ILE A 126 -17.17 0.49 10.59
CA ILE A 126 -18.06 -0.11 9.60
C ILE A 126 -17.32 -1.31 9.02
N ASP A 127 -17.77 -2.51 9.38
CA ASP A 127 -17.10 -3.77 9.00
C ASP A 127 -17.67 -4.34 7.70
N LEU A 128 -16.84 -4.43 6.65
CA LEU A 128 -17.13 -5.19 5.43
C LEU A 128 -16.46 -6.57 5.55
N LEU A 129 -17.25 -7.58 5.90
CA LEU A 129 -16.77 -8.96 6.07
C LEU A 129 -17.09 -9.78 4.82
N MET A 130 -16.47 -9.42 3.68
CA MET A 130 -16.76 -10.07 2.40
C MET A 130 -15.61 -9.90 1.40
N GLY A 131 -15.49 -10.85 0.48
CA GLY A 131 -14.64 -10.78 -0.71
C GLY A 131 -15.44 -10.42 -1.97
N HIS A 132 -14.74 -10.19 -3.08
CA HIS A 132 -15.33 -9.77 -4.34
C HIS A 132 -16.28 -8.58 -4.17
N VAL A 133 -15.81 -7.56 -3.47
CA VAL A 133 -16.55 -6.31 -3.21
C VAL A 133 -15.70 -5.11 -3.60
N VAL A 134 -16.31 -4.13 -4.23
CA VAL A 134 -15.66 -2.87 -4.57
C VAL A 134 -16.40 -1.70 -3.94
N LEU A 135 -15.68 -0.92 -3.12
CA LEU A 135 -16.14 0.39 -2.65
C LEU A 135 -15.70 1.42 -3.70
N LYS A 136 -16.64 2.01 -4.41
CA LYS A 136 -16.37 2.85 -5.58
C LYS A 136 -17.04 4.21 -5.50
N GLY A 137 -16.26 5.25 -5.75
CA GLY A 137 -16.78 6.61 -5.97
C GLY A 137 -16.96 6.96 -7.45
N ALA A 138 -17.48 8.15 -7.70
CA ALA A 138 -17.60 8.74 -9.04
C ALA A 138 -16.26 9.31 -9.56
N GLY A 139 -15.28 9.49 -8.69
CA GLY A 139 -13.95 10.03 -8.98
C GLY A 139 -13.29 10.57 -7.71
N ARG A 140 -11.96 10.54 -7.65
CA ARG A 140 -11.17 11.04 -6.50
C ARG A 140 -11.56 12.48 -6.10
N ASP A 141 -11.80 13.32 -7.08
CA ASP A 141 -12.13 14.73 -6.85
C ASP A 141 -13.65 15.02 -6.76
N ARG A 142 -14.47 13.98 -6.87
CA ARG A 142 -15.93 14.12 -6.96
C ARG A 142 -16.68 13.46 -5.81
N THR A 143 -16.17 12.35 -5.27
CA THR A 143 -16.81 11.64 -4.15
C THR A 143 -15.94 11.75 -2.91
N ARG A 144 -16.51 12.23 -1.82
CA ARG A 144 -15.81 12.40 -0.54
C ARG A 144 -16.53 11.64 0.57
N LEU A 145 -15.80 10.76 1.26
CA LEU A 145 -16.28 10.02 2.43
C LEU A 145 -15.69 10.65 3.70
N ILE A 146 -16.52 11.24 4.53
CA ILE A 146 -16.11 12.18 5.57
C ILE A 146 -16.22 11.58 6.97
N MET A 147 -15.16 11.74 7.75
CA MET A 147 -15.15 11.62 9.21
C MET A 147 -15.29 13.04 9.78
N ALA A 148 -16.50 13.48 10.09
CA ALA A 148 -16.75 14.82 10.62
C ALA A 148 -16.19 14.94 12.06
N ASP A 149 -16.35 13.91 12.86
CA ASP A 149 -15.82 13.82 14.21
C ASP A 149 -14.74 12.71 14.34
N PRO A 150 -13.85 12.78 15.35
CA PRO A 150 -12.83 11.77 15.57
C PRO A 150 -13.42 10.47 16.11
N ASN A 151 -12.91 9.32 15.69
CA ASN A 151 -13.21 8.07 16.37
C ASN A 151 -12.59 8.05 17.77
N LEU A 152 -13.42 7.82 18.79
CA LEU A 152 -13.00 7.76 20.19
C LEU A 152 -12.10 6.54 20.43
N PRO A 153 -11.04 6.67 21.25
CA PRO A 153 -10.16 5.56 21.57
C PRO A 153 -10.88 4.53 22.45
N THR A 154 -10.62 3.25 22.21
CA THR A 154 -11.11 2.18 23.12
C THR A 154 -10.40 2.18 24.46
N ASP A 155 -9.18 2.72 24.50
CA ASP A 155 -8.37 2.95 25.69
C ASP A 155 -7.67 4.31 25.54
N PRO A 156 -8.14 5.37 26.25
CA PRO A 156 -7.58 6.73 26.12
C PRO A 156 -6.10 6.85 26.50
N THR A 157 -5.56 5.88 27.22
CA THR A 157 -4.14 5.84 27.58
C THR A 157 -3.25 5.33 26.44
N LYS A 158 -3.85 4.75 25.39
CA LYS A 158 -3.15 4.24 24.21
C LYS A 158 -3.41 5.11 22.99
N LEU A 159 -2.36 5.73 22.50
CA LEU A 159 -2.40 6.73 21.42
C LEU A 159 -3.05 6.22 20.11
N TYR A 160 -3.02 4.92 19.87
CA TYR A 160 -3.44 4.27 18.61
C TYR A 160 -4.71 3.41 18.75
N SER A 161 -5.43 3.48 19.88
CA SER A 161 -6.54 2.57 20.18
C SER A 161 -7.88 2.96 19.54
N SER A 162 -7.98 4.12 18.88
CA SER A 162 -9.18 4.49 18.12
C SER A 162 -9.46 3.48 16.99
N PRO A 163 -10.70 3.02 16.81
CA PRO A 163 -11.04 2.16 15.67
C PRO A 163 -10.86 2.90 14.34
N VAL A 164 -10.74 2.17 13.25
CA VAL A 164 -10.81 2.77 11.91
C VAL A 164 -12.27 3.00 11.51
N MET A 165 -12.56 3.93 10.63
CA MET A 165 -13.92 4.17 10.14
C MET A 165 -14.45 2.98 9.34
N ILE A 166 -13.72 2.55 8.31
CA ILE A 166 -14.09 1.39 7.48
C ILE A 166 -13.02 0.30 7.63
N SER A 167 -13.44 -0.90 8.03
CA SER A 167 -12.58 -2.08 8.08
C SER A 167 -13.07 -3.14 7.10
N ILE A 168 -12.28 -3.41 6.07
CA ILE A 168 -12.57 -4.48 5.11
C ILE A 168 -11.71 -5.68 5.48
N ARG A 169 -12.33 -6.76 5.96
CA ARG A 169 -11.54 -7.80 6.61
C ARG A 169 -12.16 -9.18 6.61
N ASN A 170 -11.28 -10.19 6.64
CA ASN A 170 -11.65 -11.54 7.06
C ASN A 170 -11.36 -11.68 8.57
N ASN A 171 -12.32 -12.24 9.30
CA ASN A 171 -12.18 -12.56 10.73
C ASN A 171 -11.39 -13.88 10.88
N GLY A 172 -10.08 -13.86 10.62
CA GLY A 172 -9.26 -15.05 10.81
C GLY A 172 -9.14 -15.44 12.29
N GLU A 173 -9.28 -16.72 12.57
CA GLU A 173 -8.90 -17.34 13.84
C GLU A 173 -7.42 -17.74 13.82
N LYS A 174 -6.89 -18.22 14.95
CA LYS A 174 -5.55 -18.84 14.94
C LYS A 174 -5.57 -19.98 13.90
N PRO A 175 -4.71 -19.92 12.87
CA PRO A 175 -4.77 -20.88 11.79
C PRO A 175 -4.31 -22.27 12.27
N PRO A 176 -5.01 -23.36 11.92
CA PRO A 176 -4.50 -24.69 12.15
C PRO A 176 -3.26 -24.95 11.30
N VAL A 177 -2.30 -25.68 11.87
CA VAL A 177 -1.14 -26.20 11.15
C VAL A 177 -1.62 -27.35 10.25
N LEU A 178 -1.24 -27.32 8.98
CA LEU A 178 -1.62 -28.28 7.95
C LEU A 178 -0.49 -29.27 7.63
N ALA A 179 0.76 -28.81 7.74
CA ALA A 179 1.95 -29.63 7.50
C ALA A 179 3.16 -29.03 8.23
N ARG A 180 4.18 -29.86 8.48
CA ARG A 180 5.49 -29.45 8.99
C ARG A 180 6.52 -29.52 7.89
N VAL A 181 7.43 -28.57 7.87
CA VAL A 181 8.53 -28.54 6.90
C VAL A 181 9.59 -29.58 7.31
N THR A 182 10.06 -30.36 6.34
CA THR A 182 11.03 -31.46 6.54
C THR A 182 12.31 -31.30 5.72
N GLY A 183 12.35 -30.35 4.76
CA GLY A 183 13.54 -30.08 3.95
C GLY A 183 13.90 -28.60 3.93
N SER A 184 15.17 -28.31 3.70
CA SER A 184 15.66 -26.95 3.55
C SER A 184 15.31 -26.38 2.19
N ALA A 185 15.20 -25.05 2.11
CA ALA A 185 15.07 -24.29 0.88
C ALA A 185 15.79 -22.93 1.01
N GLU A 186 16.41 -22.49 -0.08
CA GLU A 186 17.08 -21.21 -0.15
C GLU A 186 16.12 -20.08 -0.54
N LYS A 187 16.53 -18.84 -0.29
CA LYS A 187 15.82 -17.65 -0.81
C LYS A 187 15.72 -17.75 -2.34
N GLY A 188 14.52 -17.49 -2.89
CA GLY A 188 14.27 -17.55 -4.33
C GLY A 188 13.78 -18.93 -4.83
N GLU A 189 13.82 -19.98 -4.01
CA GLU A 189 13.23 -21.27 -4.37
C GLU A 189 11.72 -21.28 -4.26
N PHE A 190 11.07 -22.14 -5.07
CA PHE A 190 9.61 -22.25 -5.14
C PHE A 190 9.08 -23.50 -4.45
N SER A 191 9.93 -24.49 -4.22
CA SER A 191 9.51 -25.81 -3.74
C SER A 191 10.02 -26.08 -2.34
N LEU A 192 9.19 -26.74 -1.54
CA LEU A 192 9.47 -27.06 -0.15
C LEU A 192 9.01 -28.46 0.20
N LYS A 193 9.87 -29.22 0.91
CA LYS A 193 9.50 -30.53 1.44
C LYS A 193 8.72 -30.40 2.74
N VAL A 194 7.68 -31.22 2.87
CA VAL A 194 6.78 -31.27 4.03
C VAL A 194 6.53 -32.72 4.46
N ASP A 195 6.06 -32.93 5.67
CA ASP A 195 5.76 -34.26 6.22
C ASP A 195 4.56 -34.94 5.51
N ASN A 196 3.59 -34.17 5.05
CA ASN A 196 2.46 -34.62 4.22
C ASN A 196 1.77 -33.46 3.52
N THR A 197 0.97 -33.76 2.50
CA THR A 197 0.19 -32.76 1.73
C THR A 197 -1.32 -33.04 1.74
N ASN A 198 -1.81 -33.90 2.64
CA ASN A 198 -3.20 -34.35 2.64
C ASN A 198 -4.20 -33.22 2.80
N ALA A 199 -3.91 -32.24 3.67
CA ALA A 199 -4.76 -31.08 3.93
C ALA A 199 -4.49 -29.88 3.00
N LEU A 200 -3.60 -30.01 2.02
CA LEU A 200 -3.19 -28.95 1.11
C LEU A 200 -3.86 -29.14 -0.25
N ALA A 201 -4.30 -28.05 -0.87
CA ALA A 201 -4.93 -28.06 -2.21
C ALA A 201 -4.20 -27.10 -3.17
N VAL A 202 -4.04 -27.52 -4.43
CA VAL A 202 -3.55 -26.64 -5.49
C VAL A 202 -4.52 -25.48 -5.67
N GLY A 203 -3.98 -24.26 -5.83
CA GLY A 203 -4.74 -23.02 -5.90
C GLY A 203 -5.14 -22.43 -4.55
N SER A 204 -4.95 -23.14 -3.43
CA SER A 204 -5.20 -22.57 -2.11
C SER A 204 -4.03 -21.71 -1.63
N TRP A 205 -4.35 -20.71 -0.83
CA TRP A 205 -3.38 -19.87 -0.12
C TRP A 205 -3.08 -20.45 1.26
N VAL A 206 -1.81 -20.44 1.62
CA VAL A 206 -1.29 -20.95 2.91
C VAL A 206 -0.34 -19.95 3.53
N ILE A 207 -0.04 -20.15 4.82
CA ILE A 207 0.98 -19.43 5.54
C ILE A 207 2.18 -20.36 5.70
N LEU A 208 3.35 -19.96 5.18
CA LEU A 208 4.64 -20.50 5.59
C LEU A 208 5.11 -19.67 6.78
N GLN A 209 5.26 -20.30 7.95
CA GLN A 209 5.54 -19.56 9.17
C GLN A 209 6.61 -20.20 10.03
N LEU A 210 7.32 -19.33 10.75
CA LEU A 210 8.26 -19.67 11.81
C LEU A 210 8.01 -18.77 13.03
N THR A 211 8.00 -19.34 14.22
CA THR A 211 8.15 -18.60 15.48
C THR A 211 9.05 -19.43 16.39
N ASN A 212 10.27 -18.94 16.65
CA ASN A 212 11.24 -19.70 17.42
C ASN A 212 12.14 -18.79 18.28
N PRO A 213 12.12 -18.92 19.62
CA PRO A 213 12.90 -18.11 20.55
C PRO A 213 14.35 -18.60 20.78
N ALA A 214 14.83 -19.58 20.02
CA ALA A 214 16.17 -20.11 20.20
C ALA A 214 17.24 -19.02 20.08
N PRO A 215 18.11 -18.82 21.09
CA PRO A 215 19.14 -17.78 21.05
C PRO A 215 20.13 -17.93 19.88
N ALA A 216 20.33 -19.16 19.39
CA ALA A 216 21.17 -19.44 18.24
C ALA A 216 20.55 -18.87 16.95
N LEU A 217 19.24 -19.04 16.76
CA LEU A 217 18.52 -18.49 15.63
C LEU A 217 18.48 -16.95 15.68
N ILE A 218 18.19 -16.38 16.86
CA ILE A 218 18.21 -14.91 17.03
C ILE A 218 19.58 -14.32 16.65
N ARG A 219 20.67 -14.96 17.07
CA ARG A 219 22.03 -14.50 16.70
C ARG A 219 22.32 -14.70 15.21
N LYS A 220 21.81 -15.78 14.60
CA LYS A 220 21.92 -16.01 13.15
C LYS A 220 21.25 -14.88 12.38
N GLU A 221 20.01 -14.55 12.69
CA GLU A 221 19.23 -13.49 12.04
C GLU A 221 19.84 -12.09 12.21
N LEU A 222 20.37 -11.80 13.39
CA LEU A 222 20.98 -10.48 13.67
C LEU A 222 22.45 -10.37 13.28
N GLY A 223 23.15 -11.48 13.02
CA GLY A 223 24.60 -11.48 12.88
C GLY A 223 25.35 -11.00 14.14
N ARG A 224 24.64 -10.81 15.25
CA ARG A 224 25.13 -10.31 16.55
C ARG A 224 24.21 -10.68 17.70
N ALA A 225 24.62 -10.42 18.94
CA ALA A 225 23.71 -10.54 20.08
C ALA A 225 22.60 -9.48 20.03
N PRO A 226 21.36 -9.82 20.44
CA PRO A 226 20.29 -8.84 20.54
C PRO A 226 20.61 -7.78 21.60
N ALA A 227 20.18 -6.54 21.38
CA ALA A 227 20.22 -5.54 22.44
C ALA A 227 19.25 -5.92 23.57
N PRO A 228 19.59 -5.69 24.85
CA PRO A 228 18.71 -6.09 25.98
C PRO A 228 17.31 -5.48 25.92
N THR A 229 17.15 -4.36 25.25
CA THR A 229 15.83 -3.70 25.05
C THR A 229 14.93 -4.39 24.04
N MET A 230 15.45 -5.30 23.18
CA MET A 230 14.68 -6.05 22.17
C MET A 230 13.88 -7.19 22.83
N THR A 231 13.09 -6.88 23.83
CA THR A 231 12.44 -7.90 24.66
C THR A 231 11.43 -8.75 23.89
N ASN A 232 10.79 -8.21 22.87
CA ASN A 232 9.90 -9.00 22.01
C ASN A 232 10.68 -10.09 21.26
N LEU A 233 11.78 -9.72 20.59
CA LEU A 233 12.62 -10.69 19.87
C LEU A 233 13.24 -11.73 20.82
N ILE A 234 13.67 -11.31 22.01
CA ILE A 234 14.27 -12.21 23.00
C ILE A 234 13.25 -13.21 23.56
N ASN A 235 12.02 -12.78 23.85
CA ASN A 235 11.02 -13.60 24.51
C ASN A 235 10.13 -14.37 23.54
N THR A 236 9.74 -13.76 22.42
CA THR A 236 8.88 -14.41 21.41
C THR A 236 9.71 -15.13 20.35
N GLY A 237 10.91 -14.65 20.08
CA GLY A 237 11.84 -15.22 19.10
C GLY A 237 11.73 -14.60 17.71
N VAL A 238 12.44 -15.24 16.80
CA VAL A 238 12.38 -14.93 15.37
C VAL A 238 11.01 -15.32 14.83
N GLN A 239 10.38 -14.39 14.13
CA GLN A 239 9.09 -14.58 13.49
C GLN A 239 9.22 -14.32 11.99
N VAL A 240 8.81 -15.28 11.18
CA VAL A 240 8.67 -15.13 9.72
C VAL A 240 7.28 -15.56 9.32
N ILE A 241 6.62 -14.79 8.47
CA ILE A 241 5.29 -15.08 7.96
C ILE A 241 5.29 -14.75 6.48
N GLU A 242 5.13 -15.76 5.63
CA GLU A 242 4.94 -15.59 4.19
C GLU A 242 3.61 -16.21 3.76
N TYR A 243 2.84 -15.50 2.95
CA TYR A 243 1.61 -16.02 2.35
C TYR A 243 1.89 -16.48 0.93
N HIS A 244 1.51 -17.72 0.60
CA HIS A 244 1.81 -18.33 -0.69
C HIS A 244 0.60 -19.03 -1.29
N CYS A 245 0.50 -18.98 -2.63
CA CYS A 245 -0.43 -19.81 -3.39
C CYS A 245 0.25 -21.12 -3.79
N ILE A 246 -0.41 -22.25 -3.55
CA ILE A 246 0.11 -23.57 -3.95
C ILE A 246 -0.11 -23.77 -5.45
N LYS A 247 0.96 -23.89 -6.21
CA LYS A 247 0.96 -24.15 -7.66
C LYS A 247 0.86 -25.66 -7.97
N ALA A 248 1.59 -26.47 -7.20
CA ALA A 248 1.64 -27.93 -7.39
C ALA A 248 1.97 -28.62 -6.06
N LYS A 249 1.69 -29.93 -5.96
CA LYS A 249 2.08 -30.76 -4.83
C LYS A 249 2.36 -32.20 -5.25
N THR A 250 3.20 -32.88 -4.48
CA THR A 250 3.37 -34.33 -4.47
C THR A 250 2.89 -34.89 -3.12
N ALA A 251 3.26 -36.13 -2.77
CA ALA A 251 2.92 -36.68 -1.46
C ALA A 251 3.66 -35.97 -0.30
N ASP A 252 4.87 -35.48 -0.54
CA ASP A 252 5.82 -34.95 0.44
C ASP A 252 6.41 -33.58 0.10
N SER A 253 5.91 -32.90 -0.93
CA SER A 253 6.39 -31.57 -1.30
C SER A 253 5.30 -30.69 -1.90
N ILE A 254 5.51 -29.40 -1.79
CA ILE A 254 4.67 -28.35 -2.40
C ILE A 254 5.54 -27.42 -3.23
N THR A 255 4.96 -26.88 -4.30
CA THR A 255 5.54 -25.80 -5.10
C THR A 255 4.61 -24.61 -5.03
N PHE A 256 5.15 -23.45 -4.70
CA PHE A 256 4.42 -22.19 -4.66
C PHE A 256 4.39 -21.50 -6.03
N CYS A 257 3.46 -20.57 -6.19
CA CYS A 257 3.41 -19.67 -7.37
C CYS A 257 4.51 -18.62 -7.32
N GLU A 258 4.91 -18.21 -6.12
CA GLU A 258 5.91 -17.17 -5.85
C GLU A 258 7.13 -17.78 -5.14
N PRO A 259 8.33 -17.21 -5.29
CA PRO A 259 9.52 -17.68 -4.59
C PRO A 259 9.45 -17.37 -3.09
N MET A 260 10.07 -18.19 -2.27
CA MET A 260 10.30 -17.89 -0.86
C MET A 260 11.30 -16.73 -0.72
N MET A 261 10.98 -15.78 0.15
CA MET A 261 11.81 -14.59 0.39
C MET A 261 12.75 -14.78 1.59
N HIS A 262 12.55 -15.83 2.36
CA HIS A 262 13.41 -16.23 3.48
C HIS A 262 13.94 -17.66 3.27
N GLU A 263 15.16 -17.92 3.73
CA GLU A 263 15.67 -19.29 3.77
C GLU A 263 14.88 -20.13 4.77
N VAL A 264 14.66 -21.38 4.44
CA VAL A 264 13.93 -22.33 5.29
C VAL A 264 14.87 -23.45 5.71
N ASP A 265 15.01 -23.63 7.04
CA ASP A 265 15.78 -24.72 7.63
C ASP A 265 14.88 -25.45 8.62
N PRO A 266 14.55 -26.74 8.36
CA PRO A 266 13.59 -27.51 9.12
C PRO A 266 13.96 -27.67 10.61
N GLN A 267 15.24 -27.52 10.97
CA GLN A 267 15.67 -27.59 12.37
C GLN A 267 15.01 -26.55 13.27
N TRP A 268 14.50 -25.44 12.69
CA TRP A 268 13.88 -24.34 13.44
C TRP A 268 12.38 -24.53 13.63
N GLY A 269 11.75 -25.55 13.03
CA GLY A 269 10.34 -25.89 13.23
C GLY A 269 9.37 -25.04 12.40
N TRP A 270 9.67 -24.86 11.12
CA TRP A 270 8.78 -24.25 10.15
C TRP A 270 7.50 -25.03 9.92
N GLU A 271 6.41 -24.33 9.70
CA GLU A 271 5.08 -24.91 9.52
C GLU A 271 4.35 -24.29 8.32
N ILE A 272 3.50 -25.10 7.69
CA ILE A 272 2.47 -24.64 6.75
C ILE A 272 1.15 -24.58 7.50
N ALA A 273 0.52 -23.42 7.53
CA ALA A 273 -0.75 -23.20 8.20
C ALA A 273 -1.85 -22.73 7.23
N ASN A 274 -3.10 -22.93 7.61
CA ASN A 274 -4.24 -22.45 6.84
C ASN A 274 -4.29 -20.92 6.81
N TYR A 275 -4.70 -20.34 5.68
CA TYR A 275 -4.87 -18.90 5.56
C TYR A 275 -6.30 -18.53 5.19
N LYS A 276 -7.07 -18.12 6.20
CA LYS A 276 -8.42 -17.56 5.98
C LYS A 276 -8.29 -16.12 5.50
N HIS A 277 -8.81 -15.82 4.32
CA HIS A 277 -8.74 -14.51 3.67
C HIS A 277 -9.98 -14.26 2.81
N PHE A 278 -10.11 -13.04 2.30
CA PHE A 278 -10.98 -12.69 1.19
C PHE A 278 -10.13 -12.26 -0.01
N GLU A 279 -10.72 -12.34 -1.20
CA GLU A 279 -10.06 -11.97 -2.46
C GLU A 279 -10.83 -10.92 -3.24
N ASN A 280 -10.13 -10.26 -4.18
CA ASN A 280 -10.71 -9.34 -5.15
C ASN A 280 -11.55 -8.22 -4.49
N VAL A 281 -10.98 -7.59 -3.47
CA VAL A 281 -11.55 -6.43 -2.79
C VAL A 281 -10.93 -5.17 -3.34
N GLY A 282 -11.77 -4.22 -3.76
CA GLY A 282 -11.32 -2.94 -4.32
C GLY A 282 -11.82 -1.73 -3.54
N VAL A 283 -10.99 -0.68 -3.50
CA VAL A 283 -11.41 0.68 -3.09
C VAL A 283 -10.88 1.64 -4.14
N GLU A 284 -11.77 2.41 -4.79
CA GLU A 284 -11.33 3.25 -5.89
C GLU A 284 -12.20 4.48 -6.16
N ASP A 285 -11.57 5.49 -6.80
CA ASP A 285 -12.23 6.67 -7.35
C ASP A 285 -12.99 7.51 -6.31
N LEU A 286 -12.40 7.72 -5.12
CA LEU A 286 -12.98 8.52 -4.04
C LEU A 286 -11.91 9.14 -3.15
N THR A 287 -12.29 10.08 -2.30
CA THR A 287 -11.42 10.67 -1.26
C THR A 287 -12.00 10.47 0.13
N PHE A 288 -11.18 9.97 1.03
CA PHE A 288 -11.47 9.98 2.46
C PHE A 288 -11.04 11.32 3.07
N VAL A 289 -11.91 11.92 3.86
CA VAL A 289 -11.66 13.22 4.50
C VAL A 289 -11.78 13.06 6.01
N GLY A 290 -10.71 13.38 6.71
CA GLY A 290 -10.69 13.53 8.16
C GLY A 290 -10.62 15.01 8.56
N ASN A 291 -10.41 15.24 9.84
CA ASN A 291 -10.19 16.57 10.40
C ASN A 291 -9.03 16.52 11.41
N ALA A 292 -7.89 15.94 10.99
CA ALA A 292 -6.68 15.85 11.81
C ALA A 292 -6.30 17.23 12.39
N LYS A 293 -5.62 17.22 13.53
CA LYS A 293 -5.22 18.43 14.24
C LYS A 293 -4.39 19.35 13.36
N ASP A 294 -4.62 20.63 13.47
CA ASP A 294 -3.84 21.64 12.75
C ASP A 294 -2.34 21.61 13.13
N HIS A 295 -2.07 21.47 14.43
CA HIS A 295 -0.73 21.28 14.96
C HIS A 295 -0.53 19.84 15.43
N PHE A 296 -0.17 18.97 14.49
CA PHE A 296 0.20 17.57 14.77
C PHE A 296 1.48 17.50 15.61
N VAL A 297 1.46 16.68 16.66
CA VAL A 297 2.63 16.34 17.49
C VAL A 297 2.72 14.82 17.58
N HIS A 298 3.78 14.25 17.02
CA HIS A 298 4.02 12.81 17.07
C HIS A 298 4.00 12.29 18.52
N HIS A 299 3.13 11.34 18.78
CA HIS A 299 2.84 10.81 20.12
C HIS A 299 2.37 11.85 21.15
N GLY A 300 1.78 12.97 20.70
CA GLY A 300 1.24 14.00 21.58
C GLY A 300 -0.04 13.58 22.28
N SER A 301 -0.93 12.93 21.55
CA SER A 301 -2.21 12.44 22.06
C SER A 301 -2.82 11.42 21.08
N TRP A 302 -3.88 10.74 21.49
CA TRP A 302 -4.65 9.87 20.60
C TRP A 302 -5.29 10.63 19.44
N GLN A 303 -5.59 11.93 19.64
CA GLN A 303 -6.08 12.79 18.55
C GLN A 303 -5.02 13.03 17.48
N ASP A 304 -3.75 13.09 17.87
CA ASP A 304 -2.66 13.20 16.92
C ASP A 304 -2.47 11.90 16.13
N ASP A 305 -2.37 10.77 16.83
CA ASP A 305 -1.89 9.53 16.23
C ASP A 305 -3.00 8.68 15.60
N GLY A 306 -4.26 8.78 16.07
CA GLY A 306 -5.23 7.77 15.69
C GLY A 306 -6.68 8.20 15.51
N ALA A 307 -7.04 9.45 15.73
CA ALA A 307 -8.43 9.89 15.72
C ALA A 307 -9.13 9.77 14.35
N TYR A 308 -8.40 10.02 13.28
CA TYR A 308 -8.91 10.01 11.90
C TYR A 308 -8.20 8.95 11.08
N LYS A 309 -8.61 7.68 11.27
CA LYS A 309 -8.17 6.53 10.49
C LYS A 309 -9.31 6.06 9.59
N PRO A 310 -9.34 6.41 8.30
CA PRO A 310 -10.48 6.10 7.46
C PRO A 310 -10.58 4.64 7.03
N LEU A 311 -9.46 3.96 6.74
CA LEU A 311 -9.50 2.68 6.06
C LEU A 311 -8.40 1.72 6.55
N ASN A 312 -8.79 0.44 6.78
CA ASN A 312 -7.85 -0.66 6.78
C ASN A 312 -8.37 -1.85 5.95
N MET A 313 -7.43 -2.67 5.48
CA MET A 313 -7.67 -3.88 4.72
C MET A 313 -6.93 -5.04 5.39
N ILE A 314 -7.65 -6.08 5.85
CA ILE A 314 -7.05 -7.12 6.69
C ILE A 314 -7.34 -8.51 6.13
N ARG A 315 -6.31 -9.34 5.98
CA ARG A 315 -6.40 -10.72 5.45
C ARG A 315 -7.08 -10.76 4.09
N LEU A 316 -6.54 -9.98 3.17
CA LEU A 316 -6.99 -9.91 1.78
C LEU A 316 -5.89 -10.41 0.84
N VAL A 317 -6.31 -10.99 -0.26
CA VAL A 317 -5.43 -11.42 -1.34
C VAL A 317 -5.92 -10.82 -2.65
N ASN A 318 -4.98 -10.53 -3.57
CA ASN A 318 -5.31 -9.98 -4.90
C ASN A 318 -6.36 -8.86 -4.81
N SER A 319 -6.08 -7.87 -3.96
CA SER A 319 -6.98 -6.76 -3.66
C SER A 319 -6.29 -5.43 -3.94
N TRP A 320 -7.05 -4.35 -4.06
CA TRP A 320 -6.46 -3.08 -4.50
C TRP A 320 -7.10 -1.84 -3.87
N VAL A 321 -6.28 -0.80 -3.79
CA VAL A 321 -6.70 0.60 -3.60
C VAL A 321 -6.14 1.39 -4.77
N ARG A 322 -6.95 2.12 -5.53
CA ARG A 322 -6.46 2.92 -6.66
C ARG A 322 -7.22 4.21 -6.88
N ARG A 323 -6.51 5.27 -7.27
CA ARG A 323 -7.08 6.60 -7.49
C ARG A 323 -7.90 7.09 -6.29
N VAL A 324 -7.30 6.96 -5.10
CA VAL A 324 -7.91 7.33 -3.82
C VAL A 324 -7.16 8.51 -3.22
N GLY A 325 -7.91 9.47 -2.67
CA GLY A 325 -7.39 10.57 -1.87
C GLY A 325 -7.55 10.29 -0.37
N PHE A 326 -6.61 10.81 0.42
CA PHE A 326 -6.72 10.93 1.87
C PHE A 326 -6.42 12.37 2.26
N GLN A 327 -7.38 13.06 2.84
CA GLN A 327 -7.26 14.46 3.19
C GLN A 327 -7.38 14.66 4.71
N SER A 328 -6.37 15.29 5.33
CA SER A 328 -6.36 15.62 6.76
C SER A 328 -6.64 14.41 7.67
N VAL A 329 -5.95 13.30 7.45
CA VAL A 329 -6.10 12.05 8.21
C VAL A 329 -4.94 11.83 9.17
N SER A 330 -5.20 11.14 10.29
CA SER A 330 -4.13 10.73 11.22
C SER A 330 -3.29 9.60 10.65
N GLU A 331 -3.92 8.56 10.11
CA GLU A 331 -3.30 7.47 9.35
C GLU A 331 -4.11 7.27 8.07
N ALA A 332 -3.46 7.14 6.92
CA ALA A 332 -4.17 7.03 5.65
C ALA A 332 -4.71 5.60 5.42
N LEU A 333 -3.81 4.62 5.32
CA LEU A 333 -4.17 3.24 4.99
C LEU A 333 -3.22 2.24 5.62
N THR A 334 -3.78 1.21 6.25
CA THR A 334 -3.01 0.02 6.64
C THR A 334 -3.54 -1.22 5.93
N ILE A 335 -2.63 -1.97 5.27
CA ILE A 335 -2.87 -3.30 4.70
C ILE A 335 -2.22 -4.31 5.63
N ASP A 336 -3.05 -5.07 6.38
CA ASP A 336 -2.59 -5.94 7.47
C ASP A 336 -2.78 -7.41 7.11
N ARG A 337 -1.75 -8.23 7.35
CA ARG A 337 -1.79 -9.69 7.16
C ARG A 337 -2.38 -10.12 5.82
N SER A 338 -2.03 -9.42 4.76
CA SER A 338 -2.55 -9.58 3.40
C SER A 338 -1.44 -9.99 2.43
N ALA A 339 -1.82 -10.46 1.25
CA ALA A 339 -0.86 -10.87 0.23
C ALA A 339 -1.21 -10.36 -1.16
N ASN A 340 -0.20 -10.04 -1.96
CA ASN A 340 -0.36 -9.66 -3.37
C ASN A 340 -1.46 -8.61 -3.61
N CYS A 341 -1.50 -7.58 -2.74
CA CYS A 341 -2.37 -6.42 -2.92
C CYS A 341 -1.59 -5.25 -3.53
N SER A 342 -2.29 -4.38 -4.24
CA SER A 342 -1.70 -3.17 -4.84
C SER A 342 -2.37 -1.90 -4.34
N VAL A 343 -1.56 -0.90 -4.02
CA VAL A 343 -1.98 0.49 -3.82
C VAL A 343 -1.42 1.31 -4.96
N LEU A 344 -2.28 1.96 -5.74
CA LEU A 344 -1.92 2.59 -7.01
C LEU A 344 -2.49 4.00 -7.12
N ASP A 345 -1.67 4.99 -7.40
CA ASP A 345 -2.09 6.39 -7.61
C ASP A 345 -2.94 6.92 -6.45
N VAL A 346 -2.29 7.12 -5.32
CA VAL A 346 -2.89 7.66 -4.10
C VAL A 346 -2.34 9.04 -3.79
N THR A 347 -3.20 9.95 -3.33
CA THR A 347 -2.78 11.27 -2.84
C THR A 347 -3.09 11.42 -1.36
N ILE A 348 -2.14 12.02 -0.62
CA ILE A 348 -2.33 12.41 0.78
C ILE A 348 -2.15 13.93 0.85
N THR A 349 -3.17 14.65 1.34
CA THR A 349 -3.23 16.11 1.30
C THR A 349 -3.80 16.69 2.60
N GLY A 350 -3.87 18.02 2.67
CA GLY A 350 -4.41 18.71 3.83
C GLY A 350 -3.46 18.69 5.02
N ARG A 351 -3.99 18.57 6.24
CA ARG A 351 -3.19 18.54 7.46
C ARG A 351 -2.43 17.24 7.60
N ARG A 352 -1.16 17.35 7.99
CA ARG A 352 -0.33 16.19 8.27
C ARG A 352 -0.83 15.41 9.48
N GLY A 353 -0.55 14.11 9.50
CA GLY A 353 -0.80 13.21 10.61
C GLY A 353 0.37 12.27 10.86
N HIS A 354 0.08 11.13 11.43
CA HIS A 354 1.05 10.18 11.94
C HIS A 354 1.65 9.29 10.84
N SER A 355 0.82 8.74 9.93
CA SER A 355 1.29 7.69 9.01
C SER A 355 0.59 7.74 7.65
N ALA A 356 1.36 7.49 6.58
CA ALA A 356 0.87 7.38 5.21
C ALA A 356 0.29 5.97 4.93
N VAL A 357 0.83 5.26 3.95
CA VAL A 357 0.39 3.91 3.56
C VAL A 357 1.36 2.87 4.08
N ARG A 358 0.84 1.87 4.80
CA ARG A 358 1.67 0.86 5.45
C ARG A 358 1.20 -0.56 5.15
N ALA A 359 2.15 -1.43 4.72
CA ALA A 359 1.98 -2.87 4.75
C ALA A 359 2.39 -3.40 6.14
N GLN A 360 1.51 -4.13 6.81
CA GLN A 360 1.73 -4.63 8.17
C GLN A 360 1.58 -6.15 8.22
N GLY A 361 2.64 -6.87 8.58
CA GLY A 361 2.61 -8.34 8.64
C GLY A 361 2.14 -8.98 7.33
N SER A 362 2.44 -8.37 6.20
CA SER A 362 1.90 -8.69 4.88
C SER A 362 3.00 -9.15 3.93
N THR A 363 2.64 -9.90 2.90
CA THR A 363 3.58 -10.44 1.93
C THR A 363 3.34 -9.88 0.54
N ARG A 364 4.40 -9.42 -0.15
CA ARG A 364 4.39 -8.98 -1.57
C ARG A 364 3.32 -7.91 -1.86
N ILE A 365 3.20 -6.93 -0.97
CA ILE A 365 2.36 -5.75 -1.23
C ILE A 365 3.13 -4.79 -2.14
N PHE A 366 2.46 -4.26 -3.16
CA PHE A 366 2.97 -3.20 -4.01
C PHE A 366 2.28 -1.87 -3.65
N ILE A 367 3.08 -0.90 -3.19
CA ILE A 367 2.63 0.47 -2.90
C ILE A 367 3.28 1.37 -3.94
N GLY A 368 2.52 1.77 -4.96
CA GLY A 368 3.03 2.53 -6.10
C GLY A 368 2.37 3.87 -6.31
N LYS A 369 3.19 4.89 -6.55
CA LYS A 369 2.77 6.26 -6.87
C LYS A 369 1.84 6.87 -5.82
N VAL A 370 2.31 6.87 -4.57
CA VAL A 370 1.70 7.65 -3.50
C VAL A 370 2.37 9.02 -3.46
N LEU A 371 1.57 10.08 -3.60
CA LEU A 371 2.02 11.46 -3.48
C LEU A 371 1.49 12.05 -2.17
N ASP A 372 2.38 12.30 -1.22
CA ASP A 372 2.05 12.94 0.06
C ASP A 372 2.54 14.38 0.08
N THR A 373 1.60 15.31 -0.03
CA THR A 373 1.81 16.77 0.05
C THR A 373 1.16 17.38 1.30
N SER A 374 0.86 16.55 2.31
CA SER A 374 0.24 17.05 3.54
C SER A 374 1.13 18.11 4.21
N SER A 375 0.48 19.14 4.75
CA SER A 375 1.13 20.32 5.30
C SER A 375 1.03 20.37 6.82
N GLY A 376 2.00 21.01 7.47
CA GLY A 376 2.00 21.18 8.91
C GLY A 376 3.32 21.66 9.48
N TYR A 377 3.37 21.68 10.80
CA TYR A 377 4.56 22.09 11.53
C TYR A 377 5.65 21.01 11.47
N LEU A 378 6.90 21.43 11.24
CA LEU A 378 8.03 20.54 11.23
C LEU A 378 8.34 20.05 12.66
N SER A 379 8.64 18.77 12.81
CA SER A 379 8.79 18.13 14.12
C SER A 379 9.95 18.67 14.94
N GLU A 380 11.06 19.00 14.27
CA GLU A 380 12.25 19.55 14.94
C GLU A 380 12.15 21.06 15.16
N GLU A 381 11.34 21.75 14.35
CA GLU A 381 11.11 23.19 14.42
C GLU A 381 9.64 23.48 14.61
N LYS A 382 9.12 23.21 15.80
CA LYS A 382 7.68 23.27 16.12
C LYS A 382 6.98 24.57 15.76
N SER A 383 7.72 25.66 15.56
CA SER A 383 7.22 26.95 15.11
C SER A 383 7.28 27.16 13.58
N ARG A 384 7.87 26.22 12.85
CA ARG A 384 8.02 26.29 11.39
C ARG A 384 7.01 25.41 10.70
N TYR A 385 6.16 26.02 9.91
CA TYR A 385 5.19 25.37 9.05
C TYR A 385 5.77 25.10 7.65
N ALA A 386 5.38 24.00 7.02
CA ALA A 386 5.73 23.69 5.63
C ALA A 386 4.52 23.13 4.88
N ASP A 387 4.25 23.63 3.68
CA ASP A 387 3.16 23.16 2.82
C ASP A 387 3.33 21.72 2.35
N ASN A 388 4.55 21.22 2.38
CA ASN A 388 4.92 19.87 2.01
C ASN A 388 5.65 19.14 3.15
N ALA A 389 5.18 19.28 4.38
CA ALA A 389 5.78 18.60 5.53
C ALA A 389 5.75 17.08 5.36
N GLY A 390 4.65 16.54 4.80
CA GLY A 390 4.38 15.11 4.67
C GLY A 390 3.89 14.49 5.98
N GLN A 391 3.35 13.28 5.93
CA GLN A 391 3.08 12.47 7.11
C GLN A 391 4.38 12.17 7.86
N TYR A 392 4.31 12.03 9.18
CA TYR A 392 5.51 11.80 10.00
C TYR A 392 6.22 10.49 9.60
N HIS A 393 5.46 9.40 9.45
CA HIS A 393 5.90 8.17 8.83
C HIS A 393 5.35 8.10 7.40
N ALA A 394 6.23 8.11 6.42
CA ALA A 394 5.85 7.95 5.01
C ALA A 394 5.48 6.50 4.70
N CYS A 395 5.30 6.17 3.42
CA CYS A 395 4.99 4.80 3.01
C CYS A 395 6.05 3.80 3.50
N GLY A 396 5.61 2.61 3.88
CA GLY A 396 6.55 1.59 4.35
C GLY A 396 5.92 0.30 4.86
N VAL A 397 6.64 -0.36 5.76
CA VAL A 397 6.34 -1.69 6.27
C VAL A 397 6.39 -1.75 7.79
N SER A 398 5.68 -2.71 8.37
CA SER A 398 5.77 -3.02 9.79
C SER A 398 5.51 -4.50 10.07
N LYS A 399 5.80 -4.93 11.28
CA LYS A 399 5.69 -6.33 11.73
C LYS A 399 6.44 -7.28 10.79
N GLN A 400 5.95 -8.48 10.58
CA GLN A 400 6.62 -9.51 9.77
C GLN A 400 6.35 -9.33 8.25
N SER A 401 6.24 -8.09 7.77
CA SER A 401 6.10 -7.85 6.34
C SER A 401 7.33 -8.32 5.57
N ILE A 402 7.11 -8.93 4.41
CA ILE A 402 8.18 -9.52 3.58
C ILE A 402 7.85 -9.46 2.09
N GLY A 403 8.85 -9.19 1.25
CA GLY A 403 8.71 -9.10 -0.21
C GLY A 403 7.92 -7.87 -0.69
N CYS A 404 7.75 -6.85 0.15
CA CYS A 404 6.98 -5.65 -0.19
C CYS A 404 7.81 -4.67 -1.03
N VAL A 405 7.12 -3.95 -1.91
CA VAL A 405 7.71 -2.94 -2.80
C VAL A 405 7.01 -1.60 -2.59
N ILE A 406 7.79 -0.57 -2.28
CA ILE A 406 7.37 0.82 -2.25
C ILE A 406 8.00 1.49 -3.49
N TRP A 407 7.16 1.81 -4.47
CA TRP A 407 7.60 2.18 -5.81
C TRP A 407 7.15 3.59 -6.21
N ASN A 408 8.09 4.42 -6.64
CA ASN A 408 7.81 5.78 -7.15
C ASN A 408 6.87 6.58 -6.23
N CYS A 409 7.08 6.46 -4.92
CA CYS A 409 6.35 7.23 -3.92
C CYS A 409 7.10 8.53 -3.62
N GLU A 410 6.37 9.62 -3.46
CA GLU A 410 6.91 10.92 -3.08
C GLU A 410 6.26 11.39 -1.78
N TRP A 411 7.07 11.87 -0.84
CA TRP A 411 6.61 12.40 0.43
C TRP A 411 7.35 13.67 0.85
N GLY A 412 6.82 14.33 1.85
CA GLY A 412 7.26 15.65 2.26
C GLY A 412 8.62 15.69 2.96
N VAL A 413 9.08 16.92 3.20
CA VAL A 413 10.44 17.21 3.69
C VAL A 413 10.68 16.79 5.14
N ASP A 414 9.63 16.57 5.93
CA ASP A 414 9.72 16.19 7.35
C ASP A 414 9.29 14.75 7.63
N GLY A 415 9.25 13.93 6.59
CA GLY A 415 8.96 12.51 6.64
C GLY A 415 10.20 11.62 6.54
N CYS A 416 10.02 10.33 6.78
CA CYS A 416 10.92 9.26 6.43
C CYS A 416 10.09 8.02 6.09
N PHE A 417 10.61 7.15 5.23
CA PHE A 417 9.98 5.85 5.02
C PHE A 417 9.80 5.11 6.34
N GLU A 418 8.77 4.28 6.41
CA GLU A 418 8.50 3.50 7.62
C GLU A 418 9.12 2.10 7.52
N ALA A 419 9.85 1.73 8.56
CA ALA A 419 10.24 0.36 8.86
C ALA A 419 9.98 0.15 10.35
N HIS A 420 8.71 -0.16 10.67
CA HIS A 420 8.18 -0.04 12.02
C HIS A 420 8.14 -1.39 12.71
N ALA A 421 9.29 -1.94 13.08
CA ALA A 421 9.31 -3.17 13.91
C ALA A 421 7.99 -4.02 13.77
N THR A 422 7.78 -5.17 14.21
CA THR A 422 8.73 -6.19 14.64
C THR A 422 9.14 -7.04 13.46
N GLN A 423 10.39 -7.02 13.12
CA GLN A 423 11.01 -7.97 12.19
C GLN A 423 10.52 -7.92 10.72
N PRO A 424 10.19 -6.74 10.13
CA PRO A 424 10.02 -6.68 8.68
C PRO A 424 11.35 -7.03 8.00
N ARG A 425 11.28 -7.62 6.81
CA ARG A 425 12.46 -8.02 6.01
C ARG A 425 12.13 -8.02 4.52
N ALA A 426 13.17 -8.13 3.69
CA ALA A 426 13.03 -8.17 2.24
C ALA A 426 12.07 -7.08 1.72
N THR A 427 12.46 -5.82 1.85
CA THR A 427 11.66 -4.66 1.42
C THR A 427 12.44 -3.84 0.40
N LEU A 428 11.80 -3.48 -0.69
CA LEU A 428 12.36 -2.63 -1.73
C LEU A 428 11.72 -1.23 -1.71
N PHE A 429 12.54 -0.20 -1.48
CA PHE A 429 12.20 1.19 -1.76
C PHE A 429 12.81 1.56 -3.12
N ASP A 430 11.99 1.64 -4.16
CA ASP A 430 12.38 1.78 -5.55
C ASP A 430 11.98 3.13 -6.11
N ILE A 431 12.95 3.93 -6.56
CA ILE A 431 12.77 5.27 -7.15
C ILE A 431 11.89 6.22 -6.29
N CYS A 432 11.93 6.08 -4.98
CA CYS A 432 11.20 6.96 -4.08
C CYS A 432 11.89 8.31 -3.90
N LYS A 433 11.11 9.32 -3.52
CA LYS A 433 11.60 10.69 -3.30
C LYS A 433 11.01 11.28 -2.03
N GLY A 434 11.82 11.98 -1.24
CA GLY A 434 11.30 12.68 -0.06
C GLY A 434 12.32 12.92 1.03
N GLY A 435 11.83 13.30 2.20
CA GLY A 435 12.64 13.42 3.39
C GLY A 435 13.25 12.09 3.81
N PHE A 436 14.48 12.14 4.30
CA PHE A 436 15.22 11.00 4.83
C PHE A 436 15.67 11.31 6.27
N MET A 437 14.65 11.39 7.16
CA MET A 437 14.84 11.86 8.53
C MET A 437 15.36 10.74 9.42
N GLN A 438 16.51 10.93 10.03
CA GLN A 438 17.10 9.96 10.95
C GLN A 438 16.17 9.73 12.15
N TYR A 439 16.11 8.49 12.64
CA TYR A 439 15.32 8.04 13.80
C TYR A 439 13.79 8.07 13.62
N ARG A 440 13.28 8.17 12.39
CA ARG A 440 11.83 8.19 12.12
C ARG A 440 11.27 6.95 11.42
N MET A 441 12.04 5.88 11.37
CA MET A 441 11.53 4.62 10.80
C MET A 441 10.41 3.98 11.61
N GLY A 442 10.22 4.39 12.87
CA GLY A 442 9.19 3.87 13.76
C GLY A 442 9.68 2.74 14.68
N GLY A 443 8.74 2.13 15.39
CA GLY A 443 8.98 1.00 16.29
C GLY A 443 9.26 1.38 17.74
N ASP A 444 8.71 0.60 18.66
CA ASP A 444 9.06 0.66 20.08
C ASP A 444 10.36 -0.08 20.34
N LYS A 445 11.17 0.41 21.27
CA LYS A 445 12.49 -0.21 21.64
C LYS A 445 12.36 -1.68 22.03
N SER A 446 11.22 -2.09 22.58
CA SER A 446 10.95 -3.48 22.94
C SER A 446 10.67 -4.36 21.73
N GLN A 447 10.25 -3.78 20.62
CA GLN A 447 9.85 -4.46 19.41
C GLN A 447 10.91 -4.45 18.30
N LEU A 448 12.04 -3.78 18.50
CA LEU A 448 13.14 -3.75 17.53
C LEU A 448 13.66 -5.16 17.18
N PRO A 449 14.25 -5.37 16.03
CA PRO A 449 14.79 -4.37 15.09
C PRO A 449 13.71 -3.69 14.24
N ASN A 450 14.04 -2.48 13.74
CA ASN A 450 13.20 -1.75 12.79
C ASN A 450 13.02 -2.53 11.49
N HIS A 451 14.11 -3.10 10.99
CA HIS A 451 14.14 -3.96 9.82
C HIS A 451 15.24 -5.01 9.97
N LEU A 452 14.93 -6.24 9.61
CA LEU A 452 15.89 -7.33 9.47
C LEU A 452 16.55 -7.31 8.08
N ASP A 453 16.97 -8.46 7.59
CA ASP A 453 17.74 -8.56 6.37
C ASP A 453 17.02 -8.08 5.10
N ASP A 454 17.78 -7.78 4.05
CA ASP A 454 17.32 -7.44 2.70
C ASP A 454 16.44 -6.18 2.60
N LEU A 455 16.77 -5.14 3.37
CA LEU A 455 16.31 -3.79 3.07
C LEU A 455 17.09 -3.27 1.86
N ILE A 456 16.39 -2.99 0.76
CA ILE A 456 16.98 -2.49 -0.47
C ILE A 456 16.43 -1.10 -0.77
N ILE A 457 17.33 -0.15 -0.99
CA ILE A 457 17.04 1.23 -1.37
C ILE A 457 17.64 1.46 -2.75
N TRP A 458 16.79 1.65 -3.76
CA TRP A 458 17.19 1.76 -5.15
C TRP A 458 16.79 3.11 -5.74
N ASN A 459 17.76 3.87 -6.25
CA ASN A 459 17.56 5.19 -6.87
C ASN A 459 16.69 6.14 -6.01
N PHE A 460 16.96 6.18 -4.72
CA PHE A 460 16.25 7.07 -3.82
C PHE A 460 16.73 8.51 -3.98
N ASN A 461 15.78 9.45 -4.15
CA ASN A 461 16.04 10.88 -4.26
C ASN A 461 15.75 11.60 -2.92
N ALA A 462 16.78 11.85 -2.11
CA ALA A 462 16.65 12.52 -0.83
C ALA A 462 16.50 14.03 -0.99
N THR A 463 15.41 14.60 -0.47
CA THR A 463 15.09 16.04 -0.57
C THR A 463 15.40 16.82 0.70
N ALA A 464 15.41 16.17 1.85
CA ALA A 464 15.68 16.75 3.16
C ALA A 464 16.19 15.69 4.14
N THR A 465 16.91 16.12 5.17
CA THR A 465 17.35 15.29 6.30
C THR A 465 17.32 16.09 7.59
N SER A 466 17.53 15.42 8.73
CA SER A 466 17.65 16.09 10.02
C SER A 466 18.79 17.11 10.02
N ARG A 467 18.70 18.16 10.84
CA ARG A 467 19.68 19.27 10.89
C ARG A 467 21.13 18.87 11.15
N LYS A 468 21.37 17.65 11.60
CA LYS A 468 22.73 17.15 11.89
C LYS A 468 23.35 16.48 10.65
N THR A 469 23.42 17.20 9.54
CA THR A 469 24.01 16.72 8.29
C THR A 469 25.50 16.37 8.38
N SER A 470 26.19 16.86 9.40
CA SER A 470 27.62 16.53 9.65
C SER A 470 27.82 15.18 10.37
N VAL A 471 26.72 14.52 10.78
CA VAL A 471 26.78 13.22 11.46
C VAL A 471 26.29 12.15 10.50
N PRO A 472 27.05 11.04 10.29
CA PRO A 472 26.60 9.94 9.45
C PRO A 472 25.25 9.38 9.89
N PHE A 473 24.39 9.02 8.93
CA PHE A 473 23.15 8.31 9.20
C PHE A 473 23.49 6.88 9.66
N LEU A 474 23.13 6.55 10.90
CA LEU A 474 23.39 5.24 11.49
C LEU A 474 22.17 4.33 11.31
N TRP A 475 22.38 3.11 10.84
CA TRP A 475 21.34 2.07 10.78
C TRP A 475 21.23 1.32 12.10
N TRP A 476 22.32 1.22 12.84
CA TRP A 476 22.35 0.64 14.17
C TRP A 476 23.07 1.59 15.13
N ASP A 477 22.32 2.37 15.90
CA ASP A 477 22.89 3.30 16.88
C ASP A 477 22.76 2.75 18.30
N ASN A 478 23.90 2.41 18.92
CA ASN A 478 23.92 1.91 20.30
C ASN A 478 23.53 2.98 21.33
N ARG A 479 23.65 4.26 21.01
CA ARG A 479 23.26 5.38 21.87
C ARG A 479 21.77 5.70 21.77
N ASN A 480 21.15 5.35 20.64
CA ASN A 480 19.73 5.54 20.43
C ASN A 480 19.01 4.19 20.57
N LEU A 481 18.11 4.12 21.55
CA LEU A 481 17.35 2.90 21.83
C LEU A 481 16.29 2.57 20.78
N TRP A 482 15.99 3.50 19.86
CA TRP A 482 14.90 3.40 18.90
C TRP A 482 15.35 3.05 17.46
N LEU A 483 16.66 3.04 17.21
CA LEU A 483 17.18 2.77 15.88
C LEU A 483 18.09 1.55 15.86
N LYS A 484 17.57 0.47 15.37
CA LYS A 484 18.25 -0.82 15.18
C LYS A 484 17.72 -1.50 13.92
N ALA A 485 18.28 -1.18 12.77
CA ALA A 485 18.03 -1.89 11.50
C ALA A 485 19.29 -2.65 11.09
N MET A 486 19.11 -3.78 10.43
CA MET A 486 20.22 -4.52 9.84
C MET A 486 20.80 -3.74 8.66
N PRO A 487 22.08 -3.97 8.29
CA PRO A 487 22.74 -3.26 7.20
C PRO A 487 21.96 -3.38 5.88
N PRO A 488 21.48 -2.27 5.29
CA PRO A 488 20.78 -2.29 4.01
C PRO A 488 21.73 -2.41 2.83
N THR A 489 21.18 -2.72 1.66
CA THR A 489 21.78 -2.52 0.34
C THR A 489 21.25 -1.22 -0.25
N ILE A 490 22.13 -0.29 -0.59
CA ILE A 490 21.80 1.04 -1.10
C ILE A 490 22.45 1.19 -2.46
N ILE A 491 21.67 1.45 -3.50
CA ILE A 491 22.15 1.59 -4.87
C ILE A 491 21.57 2.85 -5.50
N GLY A 492 22.44 3.76 -5.97
CA GLY A 492 22.01 4.98 -6.65
C GLY A 492 21.31 5.99 -5.73
N PHE A 493 21.65 6.03 -4.45
CA PHE A 493 21.14 7.04 -3.52
C PHE A 493 21.62 8.42 -3.95
N HIS A 494 20.71 9.36 -4.17
CA HIS A 494 21.04 10.69 -4.67
C HIS A 494 20.04 11.75 -4.17
N GLY A 495 20.16 12.98 -4.64
CA GLY A 495 19.24 14.07 -4.34
C GLY A 495 19.95 15.37 -3.98
N ASN A 496 19.23 16.27 -3.33
CA ASN A 496 19.75 17.58 -2.95
C ASN A 496 20.54 17.55 -1.63
N ILE A 497 20.50 16.45 -0.91
CA ILE A 497 21.08 16.27 0.41
C ILE A 497 22.07 15.12 0.37
N ASP A 498 23.30 15.41 0.78
CA ASP A 498 24.34 14.39 0.96
C ASP A 498 24.20 13.76 2.35
N ILE A 499 23.83 12.46 2.38
CA ILE A 499 23.71 11.66 3.59
C ILE A 499 24.78 10.58 3.56
N GLN A 500 25.72 10.63 4.50
CA GLN A 500 26.79 9.66 4.59
C GLN A 500 26.34 8.41 5.37
N PHE A 501 26.60 7.24 4.81
CA PHE A 501 26.37 5.95 5.46
C PHE A 501 27.70 5.31 5.87
N PRO A 502 27.90 4.91 7.15
CA PRO A 502 29.12 4.21 7.53
C PRO A 502 29.24 2.86 6.79
N ALA A 503 30.36 2.61 6.14
CA ALA A 503 30.61 1.38 5.40
C ALA A 503 30.43 0.09 6.23
N THR A 504 30.61 0.17 7.54
CA THR A 504 30.40 -0.96 8.48
C THR A 504 28.91 -1.21 8.80
N GLN A 505 28.01 -0.36 8.34
CA GLN A 505 26.58 -0.44 8.63
C GLN A 505 25.70 -0.56 7.37
N VAL A 506 26.28 -0.76 6.22
CA VAL A 506 25.61 -1.09 4.96
C VAL A 506 26.19 -2.39 4.40
N LYS A 507 25.37 -3.20 3.72
CA LYS A 507 25.88 -4.34 2.94
C LYS A 507 26.60 -3.83 1.69
N ARG A 508 26.03 -2.81 1.09
CA ARG A 508 26.51 -2.19 -0.14
C ARG A 508 26.01 -0.75 -0.24
N ASP A 509 26.84 0.15 -0.73
CA ASP A 509 26.50 1.53 -1.07
C ASP A 509 27.18 1.86 -2.40
N ASP A 510 26.47 1.61 -3.51
CA ASP A 510 27.00 1.79 -4.86
C ASP A 510 26.41 3.02 -5.53
N ASN A 511 27.23 3.72 -6.32
CA ASN A 511 26.83 4.88 -7.12
C ASN A 511 26.16 5.98 -6.27
N HIS A 512 26.67 6.19 -5.07
CA HIS A 512 26.22 7.27 -4.19
C HIS A 512 26.37 8.64 -4.90
N GLY A 513 25.35 9.48 -4.82
CA GLY A 513 25.28 10.79 -5.47
C GLY A 513 24.67 10.80 -6.88
N GLN A 514 24.40 9.65 -7.49
CA GLN A 514 23.82 9.59 -8.83
C GLN A 514 22.89 8.38 -9.04
N ALA A 515 21.83 8.57 -9.82
CA ALA A 515 20.93 7.47 -10.19
C ALA A 515 21.65 6.46 -11.10
N VAL A 516 21.20 5.21 -11.07
CA VAL A 516 21.75 4.09 -11.85
C VAL A 516 20.75 3.55 -12.88
N SER A 517 21.28 2.73 -13.81
CA SER A 517 20.47 1.86 -14.68
C SER A 517 20.54 0.40 -14.15
N PRO A 518 19.42 -0.34 -14.15
CA PRO A 518 18.06 0.10 -14.55
C PRO A 518 17.51 1.17 -13.60
N TYR A 519 16.69 2.09 -14.12
CA TYR A 519 16.15 3.18 -13.32
C TYR A 519 15.26 2.66 -12.17
N SER A 520 14.37 1.67 -12.47
CA SER A 520 13.58 0.96 -11.45
C SER A 520 13.99 -0.51 -11.42
N LEU A 521 14.33 -1.00 -10.23
CA LEU A 521 14.66 -2.41 -10.02
C LEU A 521 13.42 -3.29 -10.21
N TYR A 522 12.30 -2.94 -9.60
CA TYR A 522 11.05 -3.69 -9.71
C TYR A 522 10.58 -3.80 -11.16
N ALA A 523 10.50 -2.68 -11.88
CA ALA A 523 10.05 -2.67 -13.25
C ALA A 523 10.94 -3.54 -14.16
N ARG A 524 12.25 -3.50 -13.95
CA ARG A 524 13.19 -4.31 -14.72
C ARG A 524 13.07 -5.80 -14.39
N GLN A 525 12.97 -6.18 -13.13
CA GLN A 525 12.77 -7.57 -12.71
C GLN A 525 11.43 -8.12 -13.24
N LEU A 526 10.35 -7.33 -13.16
CA LEU A 526 9.03 -7.71 -13.67
C LEU A 526 9.07 -7.90 -15.19
N SER A 527 9.66 -6.96 -15.92
CA SER A 527 9.82 -7.06 -17.38
C SER A 527 10.60 -8.32 -17.78
N GLU A 528 11.72 -8.62 -17.12
CA GLU A 528 12.50 -9.83 -17.44
C GLU A 528 11.71 -11.11 -17.15
N ARG A 529 11.01 -11.18 -16.01
CA ARG A 529 10.15 -12.32 -15.69
C ARG A 529 9.05 -12.53 -16.72
N LEU A 530 8.54 -11.46 -17.33
CA LEU A 530 7.48 -11.49 -18.35
C LEU A 530 8.02 -11.52 -19.79
N GLY A 531 9.27 -11.92 -20.00
CA GLY A 531 9.85 -12.10 -21.33
C GLY A 531 10.27 -10.80 -22.04
N GLY A 532 10.60 -9.77 -21.28
CA GLY A 532 11.13 -8.49 -21.79
C GLY A 532 10.10 -7.40 -22.02
N GLN A 533 8.83 -7.64 -21.66
CA GLN A 533 7.76 -6.64 -21.79
C GLN A 533 7.30 -6.15 -20.42
N LEU A 534 7.21 -4.85 -20.26
CA LEU A 534 6.63 -4.26 -19.06
C LEU A 534 5.09 -4.30 -19.19
N PRO A 535 4.34 -4.67 -18.14
CA PRO A 535 2.89 -4.60 -18.17
C PRO A 535 2.38 -3.17 -18.39
N GLN A 536 1.40 -3.02 -19.27
CA GLN A 536 0.82 -1.72 -19.63
C GLN A 536 0.41 -0.89 -18.38
N TRP A 537 -0.16 -1.54 -17.37
CA TRP A 537 -0.59 -0.85 -16.14
C TRP A 537 0.57 -0.13 -15.42
N LEU A 538 1.78 -0.69 -15.46
CA LEU A 538 2.93 -0.08 -14.81
C LEU A 538 3.52 1.05 -15.66
N GLU A 539 3.47 0.94 -16.99
CA GLU A 539 3.81 2.04 -17.90
C GLU A 539 2.86 3.22 -17.71
N GLU A 540 1.56 2.97 -17.67
CA GLU A 540 0.53 3.99 -17.41
C GLU A 540 0.71 4.64 -16.04
N LEU A 541 0.99 3.85 -15.00
CA LEU A 541 1.29 4.35 -13.66
C LEU A 541 2.53 5.25 -13.66
N SER A 542 3.56 4.90 -14.43
CA SER A 542 4.81 5.68 -14.55
C SER A 542 4.57 7.04 -15.19
N THR A 543 3.79 7.09 -16.26
CA THR A 543 3.55 8.30 -17.06
C THR A 543 2.48 9.23 -16.50
N GLY A 544 1.70 8.78 -15.52
CA GLY A 544 0.56 9.51 -15.00
C GLY A 544 -0.70 9.44 -15.86
N ASN A 545 -0.65 8.71 -16.96
CA ASN A 545 -1.78 8.48 -17.86
C ASN A 545 -2.59 7.25 -17.45
N ILE A 546 -2.95 7.13 -16.16
CA ILE A 546 -3.93 6.11 -15.76
C ILE A 546 -5.28 6.61 -16.25
N PRO A 547 -5.94 5.95 -17.20
CA PRO A 547 -7.27 6.34 -17.62
C PRO A 547 -8.17 6.35 -16.38
N SER A 548 -8.71 7.49 -16.04
CA SER A 548 -9.90 7.51 -15.20
C SER A 548 -10.99 6.88 -16.06
N ALA A 549 -11.18 5.58 -15.93
CA ALA A 549 -12.32 4.90 -16.52
C ALA A 549 -13.58 5.45 -15.85
N VAL A 550 -14.03 6.60 -16.36
CA VAL A 550 -15.36 7.14 -16.06
C VAL A 550 -16.35 6.31 -16.89
N HIS A 551 -16.35 5.01 -16.66
CA HIS A 551 -17.49 4.19 -17.02
C HIS A 551 -18.33 4.04 -15.75
N ARG A 552 -19.46 4.73 -15.75
CA ARG A 552 -20.53 4.39 -14.81
C ARG A 552 -20.74 2.89 -14.90
N PRO A 553 -20.76 2.13 -13.79
CA PRO A 553 -21.28 0.77 -13.86
C PRO A 553 -22.68 0.85 -14.43
N GLU A 554 -22.95 0.16 -15.52
CA GLU A 554 -24.33 -0.01 -15.99
C GLU A 554 -25.11 -0.68 -14.87
N VAL A 555 -26.11 0.01 -14.36
CA VAL A 555 -27.06 -0.63 -13.44
C VAL A 555 -27.74 -1.71 -14.25
N ALA A 556 -27.48 -2.97 -13.93
CA ALA A 556 -28.26 -4.07 -14.49
C ALA A 556 -29.72 -3.83 -14.12
N SER A 557 -30.52 -3.41 -15.09
CA SER A 557 -31.95 -3.25 -14.92
C SER A 557 -32.56 -4.60 -14.56
N ALA A 558 -33.08 -4.71 -13.35
CA ALA A 558 -34.15 -5.68 -13.11
C ALA A 558 -35.28 -5.34 -14.08
N ASP A 559 -35.72 -6.32 -14.86
CA ASP A 559 -36.76 -6.22 -15.86
C ASP A 559 -37.85 -5.23 -15.50
N SER A 560 -37.87 -4.06 -16.13
CA SER A 560 -39.08 -3.28 -16.39
C SER A 560 -38.80 -2.41 -17.61
N ASP A 561 -39.69 -2.50 -18.56
CA ASP A 561 -39.71 -1.86 -19.88
C ASP A 561 -39.88 -0.32 -19.83
N GLU A 562 -39.47 0.34 -18.74
CA GLU A 562 -39.56 1.78 -18.55
C GLU A 562 -38.19 2.42 -18.67
N SER A 563 -38.00 3.27 -19.68
CA SER A 563 -36.78 4.06 -19.91
C SER A 563 -36.57 5.06 -18.80
N LYS A 564 -35.61 4.86 -17.91
CA LYS A 564 -35.24 5.81 -16.87
C LYS A 564 -34.40 6.94 -17.46
N ILE A 565 -34.76 8.18 -17.15
CA ILE A 565 -34.14 9.40 -17.67
C ILE A 565 -33.35 10.08 -16.55
N TYR A 566 -32.12 10.46 -16.86
CA TYR A 566 -31.21 11.12 -15.93
C TYR A 566 -30.68 12.43 -16.52
N SER A 567 -30.37 13.43 -15.68
CA SER A 567 -29.60 14.60 -16.08
C SER A 567 -28.16 14.23 -16.47
N LEU A 568 -27.41 15.16 -17.03
CA LEU A 568 -25.98 14.96 -17.32
C LEU A 568 -25.15 14.77 -16.03
N GLU A 569 -25.62 15.30 -14.92
CA GLU A 569 -25.04 15.16 -13.58
C GLU A 569 -25.42 13.84 -12.90
N GLY A 570 -26.35 13.06 -13.54
CA GLY A 570 -26.77 11.73 -13.06
C GLY A 570 -27.97 11.72 -12.14
N CYS A 571 -28.66 12.84 -11.96
CA CYS A 571 -29.93 12.88 -11.21
C CYS A 571 -31.04 12.19 -11.98
N TYR A 572 -31.79 11.29 -11.33
CA TYR A 572 -32.98 10.69 -11.91
C TYR A 572 -34.09 11.73 -12.07
N LEU A 573 -34.66 11.85 -13.28
CA LEU A 573 -35.63 12.86 -13.67
C LEU A 573 -37.01 12.27 -13.99
N GLY A 574 -37.15 10.96 -13.97
CA GLY A 574 -38.40 10.27 -14.30
C GLY A 574 -38.27 9.33 -15.49
N ASN A 575 -39.41 8.77 -15.93
CA ASN A 575 -39.47 7.79 -17.00
C ASN A 575 -40.02 8.33 -18.33
N SER A 576 -40.37 9.64 -18.38
CA SER A 576 -40.94 10.27 -19.59
C SER A 576 -40.16 11.50 -20.01
N LEU A 577 -39.52 11.45 -21.17
CA LEU A 577 -38.81 12.58 -21.77
C LEU A 577 -39.76 13.76 -22.08
N ASN A 578 -41.03 13.49 -22.32
CA ASN A 578 -42.03 14.46 -22.76
C ASN A 578 -42.41 15.51 -21.70
N VAL A 579 -42.10 15.28 -20.44
CA VAL A 579 -42.40 16.20 -19.34
C VAL A 579 -41.18 17.05 -18.92
N LEU A 580 -40.03 16.78 -19.49
CA LEU A 580 -38.78 17.48 -19.14
C LEU A 580 -38.56 18.69 -20.07
N PRO A 581 -37.83 19.77 -19.66
CA PRO A 581 -37.48 20.88 -20.53
C PRO A 581 -36.60 20.47 -21.72
N ALA A 582 -36.47 21.31 -22.73
CA ALA A 582 -35.50 21.12 -23.81
C ALA A 582 -34.08 21.05 -23.20
N GLY A 583 -33.34 20.00 -23.53
CA GLY A 583 -32.00 19.77 -22.95
C GLY A 583 -31.38 18.47 -23.38
N ILE A 584 -30.22 18.14 -22.78
CA ILE A 584 -29.51 16.88 -23.00
C ILE A 584 -29.73 15.98 -21.78
N TYR A 585 -30.14 14.76 -22.02
CA TYR A 585 -30.48 13.77 -21.00
C TYR A 585 -29.76 12.44 -21.25
N ILE A 586 -29.69 11.60 -20.25
CA ILE A 586 -29.18 10.23 -20.36
C ILE A 586 -30.37 9.27 -20.27
N ILE A 587 -30.58 8.47 -21.31
CA ILE A 587 -31.60 7.42 -21.34
C ILE A 587 -30.91 6.12 -21.70
N ASN A 588 -31.03 5.10 -20.87
CA ASN A 588 -30.39 3.79 -21.08
C ASN A 588 -28.89 3.92 -21.43
N GLY A 589 -28.16 4.81 -20.70
CA GLY A 589 -26.74 5.04 -20.89
C GLY A 589 -26.36 5.88 -22.13
N ARG A 590 -27.32 6.37 -22.93
CA ARG A 590 -27.06 7.18 -24.14
C ARG A 590 -27.50 8.63 -23.94
N LYS A 591 -26.73 9.56 -24.50
CA LYS A 591 -27.13 10.98 -24.56
C LYS A 591 -28.26 11.15 -25.57
N VAL A 592 -29.34 11.76 -25.12
CA VAL A 592 -30.52 12.08 -25.92
C VAL A 592 -30.79 13.57 -25.80
N VAL A 593 -31.03 14.25 -26.91
CA VAL A 593 -31.40 15.67 -26.97
C VAL A 593 -32.92 15.74 -27.12
N ARG A 594 -33.54 16.56 -26.25
CA ARG A 594 -34.95 16.91 -26.38
C ARG A 594 -35.09 18.35 -26.85
#